data_1b32faf6ae7c350ad411aaa69e44c007
#
_entry.id   1b32faf6ae7c350ad411aaa69e44c007
#
_cell.length_a   1.000
_cell.length_b   1.000
_cell.length_c   1.000
_cell.angle_alpha   90.00
_cell.angle_beta   90.00
_cell.angle_gamma   90.00
#
_symmetry.space_group_name_H-M   'P 1'
#
loop_
_entity.id
_entity.type
_entity.pdbx_description
1 polymer ?
#
loop_
_entity_poly.entity_id
_entity_poly.type
_entity_poly.pdbx_seq_one_letter_code
_entity_poly.pdbx_strand_id
1 'polypeptide(L)'
;MASVPYCPLFDDRLFQYGPACALSTGTKRLLVYYPLGSGKTLAALHACRHFLDRNPSGKLIILTTLSNVESTWKKNIKMYRRFTNNVHKRAFKRAMLHNPDWWYSLQNVNVSHYNYIMNHLSEKGYTRRQLQSMSPGELMRACEDKKIRNKFKRALDRACSNDSSMKRHSMLRAIIPKGKYCLVVDECQGYINLSAMSEMVNVLAKASEVTILLSATPVHDSFKYGGLRRLLGNPRDLKQSCIWTSYCGDIPRLKDDNINFIYMSESEWRTHKEAENARSFHNISENAYLTKSRQTCNCLSKWEAMATQIENDILGASGIVRMVVYSFFRLHGVDGFYSFLGQRWNATIEKNMLVVSLGDINVYISSRRENTLKWFNKKGPEAKILLLTSKDGVGISLKNVRWFHLMEPQWSDAEDQQAIGRSTRTNSHTEVEPIVNVYRWISIFPPEHRSLSSDQKVRAQMTEKKRRTDRLLSRMSKAGARYLRHLLEYVTIDIPSDEPFR
;
A
#
# COMPACT_ATOMS: atom_id res chain seq x y z
N MET A 1 22.76 -9.06 -3.26
CA MET A 1 21.66 -9.59 -4.11
C MET A 1 22.31 -10.31 -5.28
N ALA A 2 22.11 -11.63 -5.44
CA ALA A 2 22.57 -12.31 -6.64
C ALA A 2 21.72 -11.78 -7.81
N SER A 3 22.37 -11.19 -8.80
CA SER A 3 21.75 -10.72 -10.03
C SER A 3 21.03 -11.88 -10.69
N VAL A 4 19.70 -11.82 -10.76
CA VAL A 4 18.93 -12.70 -11.65
C VAL A 4 19.29 -12.29 -13.08
N PRO A 5 19.71 -13.19 -13.96
CA PRO A 5 20.13 -12.83 -15.29
C PRO A 5 19.00 -12.11 -16.03
N TYR A 6 19.32 -10.97 -16.60
CA TYR A 6 18.45 -10.23 -17.52
C TYR A 6 18.03 -11.15 -18.67
N CYS A 7 16.74 -11.25 -18.91
CA CYS A 7 16.21 -12.04 -20.02
C CYS A 7 15.78 -11.09 -21.16
N PRO A 8 16.42 -11.11 -22.33
CA PRO A 8 16.13 -10.20 -23.44
C PRO A 8 14.70 -10.29 -24.00
N LEU A 9 13.96 -11.36 -23.69
CA LEU A 9 12.58 -11.58 -24.13
C LEU A 9 11.55 -10.64 -23.50
N PHE A 10 11.95 -9.71 -22.62
CA PHE A 10 11.03 -8.84 -21.87
C PHE A 10 11.00 -7.40 -22.36
N ASP A 11 11.56 -7.10 -23.53
CA ASP A 11 11.76 -5.73 -23.97
C ASP A 11 10.48 -4.95 -24.31
N ASP A 12 9.35 -5.63 -24.57
CA ASP A 12 8.12 -4.98 -25.03
C ASP A 12 6.94 -5.05 -24.03
N ARG A 13 7.18 -5.13 -22.73
CA ARG A 13 6.11 -5.26 -21.71
C ARG A 13 5.22 -6.49 -21.88
N LEU A 14 5.62 -7.47 -22.68
CA LEU A 14 4.86 -8.71 -22.92
C LEU A 14 4.55 -9.47 -21.63
N PHE A 15 5.34 -9.33 -20.58
CA PHE A 15 5.09 -9.90 -19.27
C PHE A 15 3.73 -9.48 -18.69
N GLN A 16 3.16 -8.34 -19.12
CA GLN A 16 1.85 -7.88 -18.67
C GLN A 16 0.72 -8.78 -19.17
N TYR A 17 0.95 -9.54 -20.24
CA TYR A 17 0.03 -10.56 -20.74
C TYR A 17 0.18 -11.91 -20.01
N GLY A 18 1.26 -12.11 -19.28
CA GLY A 18 1.51 -13.35 -18.52
C GLY A 18 0.31 -13.87 -17.72
N PRO A 19 -0.46 -13.03 -17.00
CA PRO A 19 -1.66 -13.48 -16.33
C PRO A 19 -2.73 -14.01 -17.28
N ALA A 20 -2.96 -13.40 -18.43
CA ALA A 20 -3.89 -13.87 -19.44
C ALA A 20 -3.43 -15.23 -20.03
N CYS A 21 -2.13 -15.36 -20.34
CA CYS A 21 -1.53 -16.63 -20.77
C CYS A 21 -1.70 -17.73 -19.72
N ALA A 22 -1.49 -17.44 -18.44
CA ALA A 22 -1.71 -18.41 -17.37
C ALA A 22 -3.17 -18.88 -17.29
N LEU A 23 -4.12 -17.98 -17.49
CA LEU A 23 -5.54 -18.35 -17.53
C LEU A 23 -5.87 -19.20 -18.77
N SER A 24 -5.20 -18.98 -19.92
CA SER A 24 -5.44 -19.78 -21.12
C SER A 24 -5.00 -21.24 -20.95
N THR A 25 -3.99 -21.49 -20.12
CA THR A 25 -3.54 -22.85 -19.75
C THR A 25 -4.40 -23.54 -18.68
N GLY A 26 -5.49 -22.88 -18.24
CA GLY A 26 -6.40 -23.45 -17.23
C GLY A 26 -6.07 -23.08 -15.79
N THR A 27 -5.07 -22.24 -15.54
CA THR A 27 -4.76 -21.76 -14.20
C THR A 27 -5.92 -20.94 -13.63
N LYS A 28 -6.49 -21.37 -12.50
CA LYS A 28 -7.63 -20.71 -11.86
C LYS A 28 -7.26 -19.81 -10.70
N ARG A 29 -6.07 -19.98 -10.15
CA ARG A 29 -5.55 -19.25 -8.99
C ARG A 29 -4.15 -18.77 -9.30
N LEU A 30 -3.94 -17.47 -9.40
CA LEU A 30 -2.68 -16.92 -9.85
C LEU A 30 -2.20 -15.79 -8.94
N LEU A 31 -0.93 -15.84 -8.52
CA LEU A 31 -0.21 -14.73 -7.92
C LEU A 31 0.60 -14.01 -9.00
N VAL A 32 0.34 -12.74 -9.17
CA VAL A 32 1.14 -11.80 -9.98
C VAL A 32 2.10 -11.08 -9.04
N TYR A 33 3.30 -11.62 -8.93
CA TYR A 33 4.37 -11.09 -8.09
C TYR A 33 5.29 -10.22 -8.93
N TYR A 34 4.89 -8.98 -9.14
CA TYR A 34 5.63 -8.01 -9.95
C TYR A 34 6.10 -6.83 -9.09
N PRO A 35 7.26 -6.21 -9.39
CA PRO A 35 7.75 -5.04 -8.67
C PRO A 35 6.77 -3.87 -8.67
N LEU A 36 7.01 -2.89 -7.80
CA LEU A 36 6.29 -1.63 -7.83
C LEU A 36 6.56 -0.91 -9.17
N GLY A 37 5.52 -0.31 -9.76
CA GLY A 37 5.67 0.40 -11.03
C GLY A 37 5.61 -0.47 -12.30
N SER A 38 5.64 -1.80 -12.22
CA SER A 38 5.65 -2.72 -13.35
C SER A 38 4.33 -2.84 -14.13
N GLY A 39 3.24 -2.18 -13.70
CA GLY A 39 1.95 -2.28 -14.40
C GLY A 39 1.08 -3.45 -13.97
N LYS A 40 1.18 -3.92 -12.73
CA LYS A 40 0.32 -5.01 -12.16
C LYS A 40 -1.18 -4.83 -12.45
N THR A 41 -1.68 -3.60 -12.33
CA THR A 41 -3.08 -3.27 -12.60
C THR A 41 -3.45 -3.57 -14.07
N LEU A 42 -2.59 -3.22 -15.01
CA LEU A 42 -2.80 -3.48 -16.43
C LEU A 42 -2.75 -4.99 -16.70
N ALA A 43 -1.78 -5.69 -16.15
CA ALA A 43 -1.66 -7.14 -16.25
C ALA A 43 -2.94 -7.87 -15.75
N ALA A 44 -3.53 -7.39 -14.64
CA ALA A 44 -4.80 -7.89 -14.15
C ALA A 44 -5.98 -7.57 -15.11
N LEU A 45 -6.00 -6.39 -15.73
CA LEU A 45 -7.04 -6.04 -16.70
C LEU A 45 -6.98 -6.90 -17.96
N HIS A 46 -5.79 -7.25 -18.46
CA HIS A 46 -5.61 -8.23 -19.55
C HIS A 46 -6.18 -9.60 -19.17
N ALA A 47 -5.88 -10.09 -17.98
CA ALA A 47 -6.42 -11.34 -17.48
C ALA A 47 -7.96 -11.29 -17.29
N CYS A 48 -8.50 -10.18 -16.79
CA CYS A 48 -9.95 -9.98 -16.71
C CYS A 48 -10.63 -10.01 -18.08
N ARG A 49 -10.00 -9.40 -19.09
CA ARG A 49 -10.48 -9.45 -20.47
C ARG A 49 -10.52 -10.88 -20.97
N HIS A 50 -9.43 -11.62 -20.85
CA HIS A 50 -9.34 -13.02 -21.25
C HIS A 50 -10.40 -13.90 -20.55
N PHE A 51 -10.67 -13.65 -19.25
CA PHE A 51 -11.78 -14.31 -18.54
C PHE A 51 -13.13 -13.98 -19.17
N LEU A 52 -13.39 -12.73 -19.55
CA LEU A 52 -14.65 -12.29 -20.17
C LEU A 52 -14.83 -12.82 -21.59
N ASP A 53 -13.75 -13.04 -22.36
CA ASP A 53 -13.80 -13.67 -23.67
C ASP A 53 -14.40 -15.08 -23.59
N ARG A 54 -14.03 -15.82 -22.53
CA ARG A 54 -14.54 -17.17 -22.26
C ARG A 54 -15.86 -17.20 -21.48
N ASN A 55 -16.21 -16.10 -20.83
CA ASN A 55 -17.40 -15.96 -20.00
C ASN A 55 -18.06 -14.60 -20.25
N PRO A 56 -18.78 -14.41 -21.37
CA PRO A 56 -19.37 -13.10 -21.75
C PRO A 56 -20.34 -12.50 -20.73
N SER A 57 -21.02 -13.36 -19.95
CA SER A 57 -21.89 -12.96 -18.82
C SER A 57 -21.15 -12.86 -17.49
N GLY A 58 -19.84 -13.12 -17.48
CA GLY A 58 -18.99 -13.10 -16.29
C GLY A 58 -18.96 -11.73 -15.62
N LYS A 59 -18.72 -11.75 -14.31
CA LYS A 59 -18.62 -10.54 -13.48
C LYS A 59 -17.18 -10.35 -12.99
N LEU A 60 -16.83 -9.10 -12.68
CA LEU A 60 -15.53 -8.73 -12.15
C LEU A 60 -15.70 -8.20 -10.73
N ILE A 61 -14.95 -8.74 -9.78
CA ILE A 61 -14.81 -8.22 -8.42
C ILE A 61 -13.34 -7.84 -8.21
N ILE A 62 -13.09 -6.62 -7.79
CA ILE A 62 -11.76 -6.11 -7.54
C ILE A 62 -11.71 -5.61 -6.10
N LEU A 63 -10.92 -6.27 -5.28
CA LEU A 63 -10.64 -5.87 -3.91
C LEU A 63 -9.36 -5.06 -3.89
N THR A 64 -9.44 -3.86 -3.35
CA THR A 64 -8.30 -2.94 -3.26
C THR A 64 -8.50 -1.94 -2.13
N THR A 65 -7.46 -1.21 -1.73
CA THR A 65 -7.57 -0.15 -0.73
C THR A 65 -8.46 0.99 -1.23
N LEU A 66 -9.13 1.70 -0.32
CA LEU A 66 -10.05 2.79 -0.67
C LEU A 66 -9.38 3.85 -1.56
N SER A 67 -8.15 4.21 -1.25
CA SER A 67 -7.38 5.17 -2.05
C SER A 67 -7.09 4.69 -3.47
N ASN A 68 -6.83 3.40 -3.66
CA ASN A 68 -6.56 2.82 -4.98
C ASN A 68 -7.81 2.67 -5.83
N VAL A 69 -9.01 2.58 -5.23
CA VAL A 69 -10.28 2.52 -5.98
C VAL A 69 -10.39 3.70 -6.94
N GLU A 70 -10.23 4.93 -6.45
CA GLU A 70 -10.40 6.15 -7.25
C GLU A 70 -9.13 6.48 -8.05
N SER A 71 -7.98 6.49 -7.40
CA SER A 71 -6.74 6.99 -8.00
C SER A 71 -6.17 6.05 -9.06
N THR A 72 -6.34 4.74 -8.89
CA THR A 72 -5.71 3.73 -9.73
C THR A 72 -6.75 2.96 -10.55
N TRP A 73 -7.64 2.21 -9.90
CA TRP A 73 -8.50 1.27 -10.60
C TRP A 73 -9.55 1.93 -11.50
N LYS A 74 -10.32 2.91 -11.02
CA LYS A 74 -11.32 3.58 -11.87
C LYS A 74 -10.69 4.28 -13.06
N LYS A 75 -9.52 4.91 -12.85
CA LYS A 75 -8.78 5.58 -13.93
C LYS A 75 -8.32 4.57 -14.98
N ASN A 76 -7.68 3.48 -14.57
CA ASN A 76 -7.17 2.46 -15.49
C ASN A 76 -8.30 1.72 -16.20
N ILE A 77 -9.38 1.36 -15.51
CA ILE A 77 -10.56 0.75 -16.14
C ILE A 77 -11.18 1.70 -17.19
N LYS A 78 -11.31 3.01 -16.88
CA LYS A 78 -11.83 3.99 -17.82
C LYS A 78 -10.96 4.08 -19.08
N MET A 79 -9.65 4.07 -18.90
CA MET A 79 -8.69 4.10 -19.99
C MET A 79 -8.73 2.79 -20.79
N TYR A 80 -8.66 1.63 -20.13
CA TYR A 80 -8.65 0.31 -20.74
C TYR A 80 -9.93 0.02 -21.57
N ARG A 81 -11.09 0.52 -21.12
CA ARG A 81 -12.37 0.37 -21.85
C ARG A 81 -12.38 0.99 -23.25
N ARG A 82 -11.52 1.95 -23.55
CA ARG A 82 -11.45 2.56 -24.90
C ARG A 82 -11.00 1.56 -25.95
N PHE A 83 -10.26 0.52 -25.54
CA PHE A 83 -9.62 -0.48 -26.39
C PHE A 83 -10.30 -1.86 -26.31
N THR A 84 -11.49 -1.94 -25.78
CA THR A 84 -12.24 -3.21 -25.63
C THR A 84 -13.55 -3.14 -26.38
N ASN A 85 -14.09 -4.32 -26.76
CA ASN A 85 -15.40 -4.42 -27.41
C ASN A 85 -16.56 -4.02 -26.47
N ASN A 86 -17.78 -3.89 -27.02
CA ASN A 86 -18.94 -3.41 -26.27
C ASN A 86 -19.37 -4.34 -25.12
N VAL A 87 -19.11 -5.65 -25.22
CA VAL A 87 -19.40 -6.62 -24.15
C VAL A 87 -18.46 -6.37 -22.98
N HIS A 88 -17.16 -6.29 -23.24
CA HIS A 88 -16.15 -5.99 -22.21
C HIS A 88 -16.36 -4.59 -21.62
N LYS A 89 -16.66 -3.57 -22.46
CA LYS A 89 -16.98 -2.22 -21.95
C LYS A 89 -18.10 -2.24 -20.91
N ARG A 90 -19.15 -3.03 -21.12
CA ARG A 90 -20.26 -3.18 -20.16
C ARG A 90 -19.81 -3.91 -18.89
N ALA A 91 -19.07 -5.01 -19.01
CA ALA A 91 -18.57 -5.75 -17.86
C ALA A 91 -17.60 -4.91 -17.01
N PHE A 92 -16.63 -4.22 -17.63
CA PHE A 92 -15.72 -3.31 -16.91
C PHE A 92 -16.44 -2.11 -16.28
N LYS A 93 -17.50 -1.58 -16.91
CA LYS A 93 -18.33 -0.53 -16.30
C LYS A 93 -19.05 -1.02 -15.05
N ARG A 94 -19.42 -2.30 -14.99
CA ARG A 94 -20.12 -2.94 -13.87
C ARG A 94 -19.16 -3.63 -12.89
N ALA A 95 -17.84 -3.53 -13.09
CA ALA A 95 -16.88 -4.12 -12.18
C ALA A 95 -17.12 -3.60 -10.76
N MET A 96 -17.28 -4.53 -9.83
CA MET A 96 -17.48 -4.23 -8.42
C MET A 96 -16.12 -3.94 -7.78
N LEU A 97 -15.88 -2.67 -7.46
CA LEU A 97 -14.68 -2.20 -6.78
C LEU A 97 -14.99 -2.09 -5.28
N HIS A 98 -14.32 -2.88 -4.47
CA HIS A 98 -14.56 -2.91 -3.03
C HIS A 98 -13.28 -2.68 -2.25
N ASN A 99 -13.41 -1.92 -1.16
CA ASN A 99 -12.43 -1.90 -0.10
C ASN A 99 -12.85 -2.96 0.95
N PRO A 100 -12.03 -3.98 1.22
CA PRO A 100 -12.35 -4.99 2.23
C PRO A 100 -12.48 -4.43 3.64
N ASP A 101 -11.81 -3.32 3.98
CA ASP A 101 -11.98 -2.66 5.28
C ASP A 101 -13.42 -2.19 5.50
N TRP A 102 -14.10 -1.80 4.42
CA TRP A 102 -15.51 -1.47 4.44
C TRP A 102 -16.39 -2.69 4.79
N TRP A 103 -16.02 -3.88 4.31
CA TRP A 103 -16.72 -5.11 4.65
C TRP A 103 -16.48 -5.54 6.11
N TYR A 104 -15.30 -5.24 6.66
CA TYR A 104 -15.00 -5.49 8.06
C TYR A 104 -15.91 -4.67 8.99
N SER A 105 -16.15 -3.41 8.68
CA SER A 105 -17.11 -2.59 9.41
C SER A 105 -18.57 -3.04 9.25
N LEU A 106 -18.85 -3.83 8.21
CA LEU A 106 -20.17 -4.46 7.95
C LEU A 106 -20.37 -5.82 8.61
N GLN A 107 -19.36 -6.43 9.21
CA GLN A 107 -19.44 -7.80 9.76
C GLN A 107 -20.62 -7.99 10.72
N ASN A 108 -21.09 -6.91 11.29
CA ASN A 108 -22.12 -6.90 12.30
C ASN A 108 -23.51 -6.47 11.79
N VAL A 109 -23.68 -6.20 10.48
CA VAL A 109 -24.96 -5.73 9.94
C VAL A 109 -25.38 -6.54 8.72
N ASN A 110 -26.67 -6.89 8.66
CA ASN A 110 -27.22 -7.53 7.46
C ASN A 110 -27.12 -6.56 6.26
N VAL A 111 -26.52 -7.01 5.15
CA VAL A 111 -26.25 -6.22 3.95
C VAL A 111 -27.49 -5.47 3.44
N SER A 112 -28.68 -6.08 3.52
CA SER A 112 -29.92 -5.44 3.10
C SER A 112 -30.27 -4.20 3.93
N HIS A 113 -30.04 -4.25 5.24
CA HIS A 113 -30.30 -3.12 6.14
C HIS A 113 -29.24 -2.02 6.00
N TYR A 114 -28.00 -2.40 5.69
CA TYR A 114 -26.94 -1.45 5.43
C TYR A 114 -27.15 -0.72 4.11
N ASN A 115 -27.46 -1.45 3.03
CA ASN A 115 -27.78 -0.84 1.76
C ASN A 115 -29.00 0.08 1.87
N TYR A 116 -29.94 -0.26 2.73
CA TYR A 116 -31.13 0.57 2.93
C TYR A 116 -30.79 1.92 3.57
N ILE A 117 -29.96 1.95 4.63
CA ILE A 117 -29.49 3.24 5.24
C ILE A 117 -28.58 3.99 4.29
N MET A 118 -27.70 3.32 3.55
CA MET A 118 -26.82 3.93 2.56
C MET A 118 -27.58 4.61 1.43
N ASN A 119 -28.61 3.95 0.89
CA ASN A 119 -29.47 4.50 -0.16
C ASN A 119 -30.22 5.73 0.36
N HIS A 120 -30.81 5.63 1.55
CA HIS A 120 -31.51 6.77 2.17
C HIS A 120 -30.61 8.00 2.36
N LEU A 121 -29.38 7.79 2.85
CA LEU A 121 -28.42 8.89 3.04
C LEU A 121 -27.90 9.41 1.68
N SER A 122 -27.80 8.56 0.67
CA SER A 122 -27.46 8.98 -0.69
C SER A 122 -28.52 9.89 -1.31
N GLU A 123 -29.81 9.60 -1.07
CA GLU A 123 -30.94 10.47 -1.46
C GLU A 123 -30.93 11.82 -0.71
N LYS A 124 -30.31 11.88 0.47
CA LYS A 124 -30.09 13.10 1.27
C LYS A 124 -28.82 13.87 0.89
N GLY A 125 -28.17 13.51 -0.20
CA GLY A 125 -27.03 14.23 -0.76
C GLY A 125 -25.66 13.77 -0.30
N TYR A 126 -25.57 12.72 0.54
CA TYR A 126 -24.28 12.14 0.88
C TYR A 126 -23.68 11.40 -0.32
N THR A 127 -22.44 11.71 -0.65
CA THR A 127 -21.74 10.99 -1.70
C THR A 127 -21.43 9.56 -1.27
N ARG A 128 -21.40 8.63 -2.22
CA ARG A 128 -21.03 7.22 -1.96
C ARG A 128 -19.66 7.09 -1.26
N ARG A 129 -18.75 8.02 -1.52
CA ARG A 129 -17.43 8.08 -0.90
C ARG A 129 -17.51 8.43 0.61
N GLN A 130 -18.31 9.43 0.94
CA GLN A 130 -18.56 9.80 2.33
C GLN A 130 -19.19 8.64 3.10
N LEU A 131 -20.24 8.04 2.55
CA LEU A 131 -20.93 6.92 3.17
C LEU A 131 -20.03 5.70 3.39
N GLN A 132 -19.12 5.41 2.46
CA GLN A 132 -18.17 4.30 2.56
C GLN A 132 -17.08 4.53 3.61
N SER A 133 -16.81 5.77 4.00
CA SER A 133 -15.85 6.12 5.05
C SER A 133 -16.49 6.18 6.46
N MET A 134 -17.82 6.19 6.55
CA MET A 134 -18.54 6.29 7.82
C MET A 134 -18.63 4.95 8.53
N SER A 135 -18.39 4.96 9.82
CA SER A 135 -18.69 3.84 10.72
C SER A 135 -20.19 3.61 10.85
N PRO A 136 -20.67 2.43 11.27
CA PRO A 136 -22.09 2.19 11.53
C PRO A 136 -22.73 3.19 12.50
N GLY A 137 -21.96 3.65 13.49
CA GLY A 137 -22.40 4.68 14.44
C GLY A 137 -22.56 6.06 13.80
N GLU A 138 -21.68 6.43 12.87
CA GLU A 138 -21.79 7.68 12.11
C GLU A 138 -22.95 7.65 11.12
N LEU A 139 -23.18 6.52 10.44
CA LEU A 139 -24.35 6.32 9.60
C LEU A 139 -25.66 6.47 10.37
N MET A 140 -25.72 5.93 11.59
CA MET A 140 -26.90 6.09 12.45
C MET A 140 -27.10 7.55 12.89
N ARG A 141 -26.04 8.27 13.21
CA ARG A 141 -26.13 9.70 13.57
C ARG A 141 -26.58 10.57 12.41
N ALA A 142 -26.07 10.28 11.22
CA ALA A 142 -26.42 10.99 9.98
C ALA A 142 -27.86 10.70 9.52
N CYS A 143 -28.44 9.57 9.91
CA CYS A 143 -29.78 9.18 9.52
C CYS A 143 -30.84 9.82 10.43
N GLU A 144 -31.56 10.81 9.91
CA GLU A 144 -32.65 11.51 10.62
C GLU A 144 -33.93 10.65 10.71
N ASP A 145 -34.17 9.76 9.75
CA ASP A 145 -35.33 8.88 9.75
C ASP A 145 -35.27 7.87 10.89
N LYS A 146 -36.14 8.07 11.89
CA LYS A 146 -36.23 7.26 13.10
C LYS A 146 -36.57 5.80 12.79
N LYS A 147 -37.37 5.51 11.75
CA LYS A 147 -37.73 4.13 11.37
C LYS A 147 -36.53 3.41 10.77
N ILE A 148 -35.83 4.06 9.85
CA ILE A 148 -34.62 3.54 9.21
C ILE A 148 -33.52 3.33 10.25
N ARG A 149 -33.26 4.33 11.08
CA ARG A 149 -32.29 4.27 12.16
C ARG A 149 -32.57 3.14 13.15
N ASN A 150 -33.82 2.99 13.59
CA ASN A 150 -34.20 1.94 14.52
C ASN A 150 -34.13 0.54 13.87
N LYS A 151 -34.46 0.41 12.58
CA LYS A 151 -34.31 -0.84 11.84
C LYS A 151 -32.87 -1.24 11.70
N PHE A 152 -32.00 -0.29 11.40
CA PHE A 152 -30.55 -0.49 11.32
C PHE A 152 -29.95 -0.81 12.70
N LYS A 153 -30.35 -0.08 13.76
CA LYS A 153 -29.94 -0.36 15.15
C LYS A 153 -30.31 -1.79 15.56
N ARG A 154 -31.56 -2.21 15.35
CA ARG A 154 -31.97 -3.60 15.68
C ARG A 154 -31.20 -4.66 14.88
N ALA A 155 -30.75 -4.32 13.65
CA ALA A 155 -29.91 -5.20 12.85
C ALA A 155 -28.48 -5.26 13.43
N LEU A 156 -27.93 -4.13 13.90
CA LEU A 156 -26.66 -4.06 14.62
C LEU A 156 -26.71 -4.86 15.94
N ASP A 157 -27.72 -4.62 16.76
CA ASP A 157 -27.88 -5.29 18.05
C ASP A 157 -27.97 -6.82 17.90
N ARG A 158 -28.70 -7.30 16.88
CA ARG A 158 -28.77 -8.73 16.53
C ARG A 158 -27.45 -9.28 15.99
N ALA A 159 -26.65 -8.46 15.32
CA ALA A 159 -25.36 -8.85 14.82
C ALA A 159 -24.29 -8.91 15.91
N CYS A 160 -24.45 -8.12 16.98
CA CYS A 160 -23.57 -8.12 18.14
C CYS A 160 -23.88 -9.28 19.12
N SER A 161 -25.06 -9.95 19.01
CA SER A 161 -25.37 -11.13 19.79
C SER A 161 -24.65 -12.39 19.26
N ASN A 162 -23.95 -13.07 20.11
CA ASN A 162 -22.90 -14.09 20.05
C ASN A 162 -22.93 -15.27 19.04
N ASP A 163 -23.53 -15.18 17.86
CA ASP A 163 -23.48 -16.28 16.89
C ASP A 163 -22.74 -15.87 15.60
N SER A 164 -21.41 -15.80 15.73
CA SER A 164 -20.55 -15.09 14.75
C SER A 164 -20.21 -15.87 13.47
N SER A 165 -20.30 -17.21 13.47
CA SER A 165 -19.86 -18.02 12.31
C SER A 165 -20.90 -18.20 11.21
N MET A 166 -22.16 -18.51 11.58
CA MET A 166 -23.25 -18.68 10.60
C MET A 166 -23.67 -17.38 9.92
N LYS A 167 -23.57 -16.24 10.61
CA LYS A 167 -23.93 -14.92 10.07
C LYS A 167 -22.94 -14.43 9.02
N ARG A 168 -21.65 -14.72 9.20
CA ARG A 168 -20.60 -14.38 8.20
C ARG A 168 -20.84 -15.07 6.87
N HIS A 169 -21.24 -16.32 6.87
CA HIS A 169 -21.54 -17.06 5.63
C HIS A 169 -22.78 -16.55 4.90
N SER A 170 -23.82 -16.10 5.61
CA SER A 170 -25.00 -15.54 4.98
C SER A 170 -24.74 -14.17 4.33
N MET A 171 -23.92 -13.33 4.94
CA MET A 171 -23.48 -12.05 4.37
C MET A 171 -22.63 -12.24 3.12
N LEU A 172 -21.67 -13.17 3.16
CA LEU A 172 -20.83 -13.48 2.02
C LEU A 172 -21.65 -14.00 0.83
N ARG A 173 -22.66 -14.84 1.07
CA ARG A 173 -23.59 -15.31 0.03
C ARG A 173 -24.38 -14.17 -0.63
N ALA A 174 -24.68 -13.09 0.11
CA ALA A 174 -25.35 -11.92 -0.45
C ALA A 174 -24.42 -11.04 -1.31
N ILE A 175 -23.12 -11.10 -1.06
CA ILE A 175 -22.08 -10.35 -1.82
C ILE A 175 -21.59 -11.15 -3.02
N ILE A 176 -21.57 -12.49 -2.94
CA ILE A 176 -21.13 -13.36 -4.03
C ILE A 176 -22.11 -13.21 -5.20
N PRO A 177 -21.64 -12.77 -6.38
CA PRO A 177 -22.52 -12.61 -7.53
C PRO A 177 -23.05 -13.97 -7.99
N LYS A 178 -24.31 -14.01 -8.39
CA LYS A 178 -24.83 -15.17 -9.11
C LYS A 178 -24.07 -15.32 -10.44
N GLY A 179 -23.59 -16.55 -10.72
CA GLY A 179 -22.85 -16.87 -11.93
C GLY A 179 -21.32 -16.76 -11.77
N LYS A 180 -20.60 -16.99 -12.86
CA LYS A 180 -19.14 -16.99 -12.88
C LYS A 180 -18.58 -15.58 -12.67
N TYR A 181 -17.51 -15.47 -11.86
CA TYR A 181 -16.81 -14.21 -11.68
C TYR A 181 -15.30 -14.40 -11.56
N CYS A 182 -14.58 -13.36 -11.97
CA CYS A 182 -13.15 -13.20 -11.74
C CYS A 182 -12.95 -12.30 -10.53
N LEU A 183 -12.16 -12.76 -9.56
CA LEU A 183 -11.76 -12.03 -8.38
C LEU A 183 -10.33 -11.51 -8.55
N VAL A 184 -10.13 -10.22 -8.45
CA VAL A 184 -8.81 -9.59 -8.35
C VAL A 184 -8.63 -9.09 -6.93
N VAL A 185 -7.51 -9.44 -6.30
CA VAL A 185 -7.13 -8.99 -4.96
C VAL A 185 -5.84 -8.20 -5.06
N ASP A 186 -5.96 -6.89 -5.03
CA ASP A 186 -4.83 -5.96 -5.06
C ASP A 186 -4.24 -5.81 -3.66
N GLU A 187 -2.89 -5.71 -3.58
CA GLU A 187 -2.14 -5.70 -2.32
C GLU A 187 -2.51 -6.91 -1.43
N CYS A 188 -2.48 -8.10 -2.03
CA CYS A 188 -2.99 -9.33 -1.40
C CYS A 188 -2.29 -9.70 -0.08
N GLN A 189 -1.10 -9.17 0.20
CA GLN A 189 -0.40 -9.35 1.46
C GLN A 189 -1.19 -8.82 2.68
N GLY A 190 -2.12 -7.91 2.47
CA GLY A 190 -3.03 -7.44 3.53
C GLY A 190 -4.02 -8.50 4.01
N TYR A 191 -4.23 -9.58 3.23
CA TYR A 191 -5.26 -10.58 3.46
C TYR A 191 -4.72 -12.00 3.73
N ILE A 192 -3.43 -12.15 3.99
CA ILE A 192 -2.78 -13.44 4.29
C ILE A 192 -2.76 -13.79 5.78
N ASN A 193 -3.13 -12.86 6.65
CA ASN A 193 -3.21 -13.07 8.09
C ASN A 193 -4.43 -13.94 8.46
N LEU A 194 -4.40 -14.53 9.66
CA LEU A 194 -5.56 -15.18 10.26
C LEU A 194 -6.49 -14.13 10.85
N SER A 195 -7.23 -13.44 10.00
CA SER A 195 -8.23 -12.43 10.39
C SER A 195 -9.57 -12.75 9.74
N ALA A 196 -10.63 -12.21 10.31
CA ALA A 196 -11.97 -12.36 9.74
C ALA A 196 -12.04 -11.83 8.29
N MET A 197 -11.29 -10.77 7.98
CA MET A 197 -11.18 -10.22 6.63
C MET A 197 -10.49 -11.19 5.66
N SER A 198 -9.41 -11.82 6.09
CA SER A 198 -8.72 -12.85 5.29
C SER A 198 -9.60 -14.06 5.03
N GLU A 199 -10.42 -14.45 6.00
CA GLU A 199 -11.40 -15.52 5.84
C GLU A 199 -12.46 -15.15 4.79
N MET A 200 -13.01 -13.93 4.84
CA MET A 200 -13.95 -13.43 3.83
C MET A 200 -13.35 -13.44 2.43
N VAL A 201 -12.13 -12.92 2.26
CA VAL A 201 -11.43 -12.94 0.97
C VAL A 201 -11.20 -14.38 0.49
N ASN A 202 -10.87 -15.30 1.39
CA ASN A 202 -10.69 -16.72 1.08
C ASN A 202 -12.01 -17.39 0.61
N VAL A 203 -13.14 -17.07 1.24
CA VAL A 203 -14.47 -17.57 0.79
C VAL A 203 -14.79 -17.05 -0.60
N LEU A 204 -14.59 -15.77 -0.89
CA LEU A 204 -14.74 -15.20 -2.23
C LEU A 204 -13.82 -15.86 -3.24
N ALA A 205 -12.55 -16.06 -2.88
CA ALA A 205 -11.59 -16.73 -3.73
C ALA A 205 -12.02 -18.17 -4.05
N LYS A 206 -12.52 -18.92 -3.07
CA LYS A 206 -13.01 -20.28 -3.27
C LYS A 206 -14.23 -20.34 -4.21
N ALA A 207 -15.12 -19.37 -4.12
CA ALA A 207 -16.35 -19.32 -4.93
C ALA A 207 -16.13 -18.71 -6.33
N SER A 208 -14.99 -18.04 -6.58
CA SER A 208 -14.68 -17.46 -7.89
C SER A 208 -14.26 -18.52 -8.91
N GLU A 209 -14.56 -18.31 -10.19
CA GLU A 209 -14.03 -19.12 -11.30
C GLU A 209 -12.52 -18.91 -11.44
N VAL A 210 -12.09 -17.65 -11.32
CA VAL A 210 -10.69 -17.23 -11.39
C VAL A 210 -10.37 -16.28 -10.24
N THR A 211 -9.20 -16.47 -9.61
CA THR A 211 -8.66 -15.51 -8.64
C THR A 211 -7.26 -15.04 -9.07
N ILE A 212 -7.06 -13.74 -9.10
CA ILE A 212 -5.80 -13.09 -9.42
C ILE A 212 -5.36 -12.27 -8.20
N LEU A 213 -4.25 -12.65 -7.60
CA LEU A 213 -3.64 -11.96 -6.48
C LEU A 213 -2.53 -11.07 -6.99
N LEU A 214 -2.51 -9.79 -6.61
CA LEU A 214 -1.49 -8.83 -7.02
C LEU A 214 -0.69 -8.38 -5.81
N SER A 215 0.63 -8.43 -5.90
CA SER A 215 1.51 -7.84 -4.90
C SER A 215 2.93 -7.62 -5.43
N ALA A 216 3.60 -6.57 -4.92
CA ALA A 216 5.04 -6.41 -5.04
C ALA A 216 5.79 -7.07 -3.87
N THR A 217 5.09 -7.33 -2.77
CA THR A 217 5.63 -7.89 -1.53
C THR A 217 4.64 -8.92 -0.98
N PRO A 218 4.47 -10.08 -1.65
CA PRO A 218 3.36 -11.00 -1.37
C PRO A 218 3.40 -11.62 0.02
N VAL A 219 4.56 -11.60 0.68
CA VAL A 219 4.75 -12.11 2.04
C VAL A 219 5.68 -11.15 2.79
N HIS A 220 5.24 -10.63 3.93
CA HIS A 220 6.03 -9.77 4.82
C HIS A 220 6.79 -10.56 5.90
N ASP A 221 6.33 -11.79 6.16
CA ASP A 221 6.90 -12.70 7.13
C ASP A 221 6.68 -14.14 6.64
N SER A 222 7.73 -14.94 6.65
CA SER A 222 7.66 -16.35 6.18
C SER A 222 6.60 -17.19 6.89
N PHE A 223 6.28 -16.88 8.15
CA PHE A 223 5.19 -17.54 8.90
C PHE A 223 3.80 -17.31 8.29
N LYS A 224 3.63 -16.21 7.54
CA LYS A 224 2.35 -15.87 6.88
C LYS A 224 2.17 -16.54 5.51
N TYR A 225 3.17 -17.27 5.04
CA TYR A 225 3.12 -17.96 3.76
C TYR A 225 1.95 -18.94 3.62
N GLY A 226 1.57 -19.60 4.73
CA GLY A 226 0.39 -20.46 4.77
C GLY A 226 -0.92 -19.75 4.40
N GLY A 227 -1.04 -18.45 4.74
CA GLY A 227 -2.18 -17.62 4.34
C GLY A 227 -2.23 -17.35 2.84
N LEU A 228 -1.09 -17.03 2.22
CA LEU A 228 -0.98 -16.87 0.78
C LEU A 228 -1.34 -18.17 0.04
N ARG A 229 -0.82 -19.32 0.51
CA ARG A 229 -1.16 -20.63 -0.07
C ARG A 229 -2.66 -20.92 0.00
N ARG A 230 -3.33 -20.56 1.10
CA ARG A 230 -4.80 -20.72 1.20
C ARG A 230 -5.55 -19.91 0.16
N LEU A 231 -5.17 -18.65 -0.07
CA LEU A 231 -5.77 -17.81 -1.11
C LEU A 231 -5.55 -18.38 -2.51
N LEU A 232 -4.43 -19.07 -2.74
CA LEU A 232 -4.12 -19.78 -3.98
C LEU A 232 -4.75 -21.19 -4.07
N GLY A 233 -5.58 -21.60 -3.10
CA GLY A 233 -6.21 -22.92 -3.10
C GLY A 233 -5.31 -24.05 -2.63
N ASN A 234 -4.30 -23.74 -1.81
CA ASN A 234 -3.32 -24.68 -1.25
C ASN A 234 -2.55 -25.52 -2.31
N PRO A 235 -2.00 -24.91 -3.35
CA PRO A 235 -1.22 -25.66 -4.33
C PRO A 235 -0.05 -26.39 -3.64
N ARG A 236 0.26 -27.61 -4.10
CA ARG A 236 1.43 -28.36 -3.61
C ARG A 236 2.72 -27.65 -3.98
N ASP A 237 2.75 -27.04 -5.17
CA ASP A 237 3.85 -26.27 -5.71
C ASP A 237 3.32 -24.95 -6.31
N LEU A 238 4.06 -23.86 -6.16
CA LEU A 238 3.72 -22.55 -6.75
C LEU A 238 4.11 -22.44 -8.24
N LYS A 239 4.69 -23.48 -8.85
CA LYS A 239 5.23 -23.42 -10.22
C LYS A 239 4.22 -22.96 -11.27
N GLN A 240 2.94 -23.27 -11.08
CA GLN A 240 1.86 -22.89 -11.99
C GLN A 240 0.85 -21.91 -11.38
N SER A 241 1.15 -21.39 -10.20
CA SER A 241 0.28 -20.48 -9.46
C SER A 241 0.93 -19.12 -9.15
N CYS A 242 2.17 -18.92 -9.58
CA CYS A 242 2.90 -17.68 -9.39
C CYS A 242 3.63 -17.31 -10.67
N ILE A 243 3.49 -16.07 -11.12
CA ILE A 243 4.33 -15.45 -12.15
C ILE A 243 5.09 -14.28 -11.55
N TRP A 244 6.34 -14.10 -11.98
CA TRP A 244 7.23 -13.08 -11.47
C TRP A 244 8.07 -12.48 -12.61
N THR A 245 8.32 -11.18 -12.53
CA THR A 245 9.29 -10.48 -13.37
C THR A 245 10.16 -9.56 -12.52
N SER A 246 11.40 -9.35 -12.94
CA SER A 246 12.27 -8.29 -12.43
C SER A 246 12.05 -6.95 -13.14
N TYR A 247 11.31 -6.94 -14.24
CA TYR A 247 11.06 -5.73 -15.01
C TYR A 247 10.24 -4.72 -14.19
N CYS A 248 10.76 -3.53 -14.07
CA CYS A 248 10.12 -2.42 -13.37
C CYS A 248 10.06 -1.13 -14.22
N GLY A 249 10.39 -1.23 -15.54
CA GLY A 249 10.47 -0.07 -16.42
C GLY A 249 11.63 0.86 -16.02
N ASP A 250 11.62 2.08 -16.56
CA ASP A 250 12.58 3.13 -16.21
C ASP A 250 12.25 3.70 -14.83
N ILE A 251 12.64 2.97 -13.78
CA ILE A 251 12.53 3.45 -12.42
C ILE A 251 13.87 4.00 -11.93
N PRO A 252 13.84 5.00 -11.05
CA PRO A 252 15.05 5.54 -10.45
C PRO A 252 15.85 4.47 -9.72
N ARG A 253 17.17 4.56 -9.83
CA ARG A 253 18.09 3.75 -9.01
C ARG A 253 17.97 4.18 -7.54
N LEU A 254 17.82 3.22 -6.64
CA LEU A 254 17.88 3.46 -5.20
C LEU A 254 19.31 3.38 -4.70
N LYS A 255 19.74 4.38 -3.95
CA LYS A 255 20.92 4.34 -3.10
C LYS A 255 20.44 4.25 -1.65
N ASP A 256 20.31 3.04 -1.12
CA ASP A 256 19.71 2.70 0.18
C ASP A 256 20.78 2.13 1.15
N ASP A 257 21.87 2.84 1.30
CA ASP A 257 23.01 2.48 2.16
C ASP A 257 23.26 3.48 3.30
N ASN A 258 22.50 4.58 3.35
CA ASN A 258 22.68 5.65 4.33
C ASN A 258 21.89 5.35 5.62
N ILE A 259 22.55 4.69 6.56
CA ILE A 259 21.98 4.37 7.86
C ILE A 259 22.64 5.25 8.92
N ASN A 260 21.84 6.11 9.54
CA ASN A 260 22.28 7.08 10.52
C ASN A 260 21.86 6.65 11.92
N PHE A 261 22.84 6.36 12.76
CA PHE A 261 22.64 6.09 14.18
C PHE A 261 22.85 7.38 14.98
N ILE A 262 21.84 7.81 15.70
CA ILE A 262 21.84 9.07 16.42
C ILE A 262 21.76 8.78 17.93
N TYR A 263 22.75 9.20 18.67
CA TYR A 263 22.72 9.11 20.12
C TYR A 263 21.66 10.05 20.71
N MET A 264 20.82 9.49 21.55
CA MET A 264 19.93 10.28 22.41
C MET A 264 20.75 11.05 23.43
N SER A 265 20.30 12.24 23.83
CA SER A 265 20.79 12.89 25.04
C SER A 265 20.36 12.11 26.28
N GLU A 266 20.97 12.37 27.42
CA GLU A 266 20.63 11.73 28.70
C GLU A 266 19.15 11.99 29.08
N SER A 267 18.65 13.19 28.84
CA SER A 267 17.25 13.54 29.10
C SER A 267 16.27 12.77 28.21
N GLU A 268 16.60 12.61 26.91
CA GLU A 268 15.81 11.84 25.96
C GLU A 268 15.80 10.35 26.29
N TRP A 269 16.95 9.81 26.72
CA TRP A 269 17.06 8.45 27.20
C TRP A 269 16.18 8.21 28.44
N ARG A 270 16.17 9.12 29.43
CA ARG A 270 15.29 9.03 30.60
C ARG A 270 13.83 9.02 30.19
N THR A 271 13.39 9.94 29.34
CA THR A 271 12.03 9.99 28.82
C THR A 271 11.67 8.68 28.11
N HIS A 272 12.60 8.11 27.33
CA HIS A 272 12.39 6.82 26.67
C HIS A 272 12.24 5.69 27.70
N LYS A 273 13.07 5.66 28.73
CA LYS A 273 12.98 4.65 29.82
C LYS A 273 11.71 4.74 30.61
N GLU A 274 11.20 5.93 30.89
CA GLU A 274 9.89 6.14 31.51
C GLU A 274 8.78 5.56 30.64
N ALA A 275 8.81 5.79 29.33
CA ALA A 275 7.85 5.21 28.39
C ALA A 275 7.97 3.67 28.33
N GLU A 276 9.17 3.11 28.47
CA GLU A 276 9.39 1.67 28.61
C GLU A 276 8.85 1.12 29.94
N ASN A 277 9.11 1.78 31.07
CA ASN A 277 8.70 1.32 32.40
C ASN A 277 7.18 1.41 32.63
N ALA A 278 6.49 2.31 31.96
CA ALA A 278 5.01 2.40 32.02
C ALA A 278 4.29 1.09 31.62
N ARG A 279 4.98 0.15 30.98
CA ARG A 279 4.46 -1.19 30.69
C ARG A 279 4.13 -2.01 31.93
N SER A 280 5.01 -1.99 32.91
CA SER A 280 4.90 -2.83 34.12
C SER A 280 3.68 -2.48 34.97
N PHE A 281 3.15 -1.26 34.86
CA PHE A 281 2.02 -0.78 35.65
C PHE A 281 0.63 -1.03 34.99
N HIS A 282 0.54 -1.31 33.68
CA HIS A 282 -0.74 -1.26 32.94
C HIS A 282 -1.11 -2.52 32.17
N ASN A 283 -0.40 -3.64 32.29
CA ASN A 283 -0.68 -4.88 31.53
C ASN A 283 -0.86 -4.65 30.00
N ILE A 284 -0.11 -3.71 29.45
CA ILE A 284 -0.22 -3.28 28.04
C ILE A 284 0.43 -4.35 27.12
N SER A 285 -0.23 -4.67 26.01
CA SER A 285 0.32 -5.60 25.02
C SER A 285 1.70 -5.12 24.49
N GLU A 286 2.57 -6.06 24.13
CA GLU A 286 3.93 -5.75 23.65
C GLU A 286 3.93 -4.78 22.47
N ASN A 287 3.00 -4.91 21.54
CA ASN A 287 2.89 -4.01 20.38
C ASN A 287 2.47 -2.58 20.75
N ALA A 288 1.56 -2.42 21.72
CA ALA A 288 1.14 -1.10 22.19
C ALA A 288 2.28 -0.39 22.94
N TYR A 289 3.01 -1.13 23.75
CA TYR A 289 4.18 -0.66 24.48
C TYR A 289 5.30 -0.18 23.52
N LEU A 290 5.67 -1.02 22.54
CA LEU A 290 6.69 -0.63 21.55
C LEU A 290 6.24 0.59 20.73
N THR A 291 4.93 0.77 20.50
CA THR A 291 4.42 1.96 19.80
C THR A 291 4.70 3.23 20.61
N LYS A 292 4.42 3.23 21.92
CA LYS A 292 4.65 4.40 22.77
C LYS A 292 6.14 4.74 22.90
N SER A 293 6.98 3.75 23.18
CA SER A 293 8.44 3.96 23.31
C SER A 293 9.12 4.33 21.97
N ARG A 294 8.59 3.88 20.82
CA ARG A 294 9.06 4.34 19.51
C ARG A 294 8.77 5.81 19.24
N GLN A 295 7.67 6.35 19.77
CA GLN A 295 7.39 7.79 19.65
C GLN A 295 8.47 8.63 20.30
N THR A 296 9.03 8.19 21.42
CA THR A 296 10.13 8.90 22.10
C THR A 296 11.48 8.75 21.37
N CYS A 297 11.61 7.80 20.43
CA CYS A 297 12.76 7.73 19.53
C CYS A 297 12.79 8.87 18.49
N ASN A 298 11.68 9.52 18.22
CA ASN A 298 11.62 10.73 17.41
C ASN A 298 11.90 11.96 18.28
N CYS A 299 13.12 12.03 18.76
CA CYS A 299 13.64 13.00 19.72
C CYS A 299 14.35 14.18 19.03
N LEU A 300 14.66 15.20 19.82
CA LEU A 300 15.29 16.43 19.34
C LEU A 300 16.65 16.14 18.69
N SER A 301 17.50 15.32 19.32
CA SER A 301 18.82 14.95 18.77
C SER A 301 18.71 14.33 17.37
N LYS A 302 17.70 13.48 17.13
CA LYS A 302 17.43 12.92 15.80
C LYS A 302 16.96 14.00 14.82
N TRP A 303 16.05 14.87 15.24
CA TRP A 303 15.52 15.93 14.37
C TRP A 303 16.59 16.95 13.98
N GLU A 304 17.49 17.29 14.90
CA GLU A 304 18.66 18.15 14.63
C GLU A 304 19.57 17.52 13.55
N ALA A 305 19.92 16.26 13.70
CA ALA A 305 20.75 15.56 12.73
C ALA A 305 20.06 15.44 11.36
N MET A 306 18.75 15.18 11.34
CA MET A 306 17.96 15.13 10.10
C MET A 306 17.91 16.50 9.42
N ALA A 307 17.68 17.59 10.16
CA ALA A 307 17.61 18.93 9.60
C ALA A 307 18.97 19.36 9.03
N THR A 308 20.06 19.08 9.74
CA THR A 308 21.42 19.36 9.25
C THR A 308 21.73 18.60 7.94
N GLN A 309 21.32 17.31 7.84
CA GLN A 309 21.49 16.56 6.60
C GLN A 309 20.65 17.14 5.46
N ILE A 310 19.41 17.54 5.74
CA ILE A 310 18.52 18.18 4.77
C ILE A 310 19.10 19.51 4.27
N GLU A 311 19.66 20.33 5.18
CA GLU A 311 20.37 21.58 4.82
C GLU A 311 21.54 21.30 3.88
N ASN A 312 22.39 20.33 4.23
CA ASN A 312 23.54 19.94 3.41
C ASN A 312 23.13 19.45 2.02
N ASP A 313 22.08 18.61 1.95
CA ASP A 313 21.57 18.08 0.70
C ASP A 313 20.95 19.17 -0.19
N ILE A 314 20.30 20.19 0.40
CA ILE A 314 19.74 21.34 -0.32
C ILE A 314 20.85 22.23 -0.87
N LEU A 315 21.80 22.61 -0.01
CA LEU A 315 22.90 23.53 -0.37
C LEU A 315 23.89 22.89 -1.36
N GLY A 316 24.10 21.57 -1.27
CA GLY A 316 24.95 20.82 -2.19
C GLY A 316 24.27 20.39 -3.50
N ALA A 317 22.97 20.68 -3.67
CA ALA A 317 22.22 20.19 -4.81
C ALA A 317 22.41 21.04 -6.06
N SER A 318 22.60 20.39 -7.20
CA SER A 318 22.43 20.99 -8.52
C SER A 318 21.05 20.60 -9.09
N GLY A 319 20.24 21.59 -9.47
CA GLY A 319 18.95 21.38 -10.14
C GLY A 319 17.75 21.16 -9.20
N ILE A 320 16.80 20.32 -9.58
CA ILE A 320 15.52 20.16 -8.86
C ILE A 320 15.73 19.52 -7.49
N VAL A 321 15.29 20.19 -6.44
CA VAL A 321 15.32 19.68 -5.06
C VAL A 321 13.92 19.20 -4.66
N ARG A 322 13.75 17.90 -4.47
CA ARG A 322 12.53 17.27 -3.97
C ARG A 322 12.90 16.26 -2.92
N MET A 323 12.38 16.45 -1.71
CA MET A 323 12.63 15.59 -0.57
C MET A 323 11.34 15.06 0.02
N VAL A 324 11.39 13.85 0.54
CA VAL A 324 10.30 13.25 1.31
C VAL A 324 10.83 12.86 2.67
N VAL A 325 10.14 13.25 3.72
CA VAL A 325 10.35 12.73 5.08
C VAL A 325 9.13 11.90 5.44
N TYR A 326 9.35 10.65 5.75
CA TYR A 326 8.31 9.68 6.04
C TYR A 326 8.39 9.22 7.48
N SER A 327 7.28 9.30 8.21
CA SER A 327 7.13 8.78 9.56
C SER A 327 5.88 7.94 9.71
N PHE A 328 5.93 6.89 10.53
CA PHE A 328 4.75 6.14 10.95
C PHE A 328 3.83 6.97 11.83
N PHE A 329 4.42 7.89 12.61
CA PHE A 329 3.72 8.70 13.60
C PHE A 329 3.32 10.06 13.04
N ARG A 330 2.08 10.47 13.32
CA ARG A 330 1.61 11.80 12.95
C ARG A 330 2.12 12.84 13.94
N LEU A 331 1.68 12.78 15.19
CA LEU A 331 1.98 13.80 16.20
C LEU A 331 3.46 13.84 16.60
N HIS A 332 4.03 12.69 16.96
CA HIS A 332 5.44 12.56 17.39
C HIS A 332 6.41 12.28 16.23
N GLY A 333 6.00 12.49 15.00
CA GLY A 333 6.81 12.33 13.81
C GLY A 333 6.62 13.53 12.89
N VAL A 334 5.67 13.43 11.95
CA VAL A 334 5.45 14.46 10.92
C VAL A 334 5.16 15.83 11.50
N ASP A 335 4.18 15.96 12.42
CA ASP A 335 3.76 17.26 12.94
C ASP A 335 4.81 17.84 13.90
N GLY A 336 5.44 17.00 14.73
CA GLY A 336 6.53 17.43 15.61
C GLY A 336 7.72 17.93 14.80
N PHE A 337 8.16 17.19 13.80
CA PHE A 337 9.29 17.58 12.95
C PHE A 337 8.96 18.83 12.12
N TYR A 338 7.72 18.98 11.62
CA TYR A 338 7.27 20.19 10.94
C TYR A 338 7.41 21.43 11.84
N SER A 339 6.94 21.35 13.09
CA SER A 339 7.05 22.43 14.05
C SER A 339 8.50 22.74 14.41
N PHE A 340 9.34 21.70 14.59
CA PHE A 340 10.75 21.84 14.84
C PHE A 340 11.50 22.55 13.70
N LEU A 341 11.25 22.18 12.44
CA LEU A 341 11.84 22.86 11.28
C LEU A 341 11.40 24.32 11.19
N GLY A 342 10.13 24.62 11.52
CA GLY A 342 9.62 25.98 11.56
C GLY A 342 10.39 26.87 12.54
N GLN A 343 10.68 26.35 13.73
CA GLN A 343 11.46 27.06 14.76
C GLN A 343 12.93 27.17 14.40
N ARG A 344 13.57 26.06 14.03
CA ARG A 344 15.01 26.00 13.71
C ARG A 344 15.40 26.94 12.59
N TRP A 345 14.56 27.04 11.55
CA TRP A 345 14.83 27.85 10.37
C TRP A 345 14.13 29.21 10.35
N ASN A 346 13.49 29.63 11.44
CA ASN A 346 12.71 30.86 11.51
C ASN A 346 11.76 31.03 10.32
N ALA A 347 11.08 29.92 9.96
CA ALA A 347 10.26 29.85 8.77
C ALA A 347 8.99 30.69 8.89
N THR A 348 8.59 31.32 7.80
CA THR A 348 7.27 31.96 7.67
C THR A 348 6.22 30.96 7.23
N ILE A 349 4.93 31.30 7.44
CA ILE A 349 3.82 30.44 7.00
C ILE A 349 3.12 31.11 5.82
N GLU A 350 3.18 30.48 4.65
CA GLU A 350 2.47 30.90 3.45
C GLU A 350 1.57 29.78 2.93
N LYS A 351 0.29 30.05 2.72
CA LYS A 351 -0.69 29.07 2.17
C LYS A 351 -0.67 27.71 2.87
N ASN A 352 -0.49 27.70 4.21
CA ASN A 352 -0.35 26.52 5.05
C ASN A 352 0.93 25.68 4.80
N MET A 353 1.97 26.27 4.29
CA MET A 353 3.31 25.70 4.15
C MET A 353 4.30 26.53 4.94
N LEU A 354 5.35 25.90 5.48
CA LEU A 354 6.51 26.64 5.96
C LEU A 354 7.33 27.08 4.76
N VAL A 355 7.80 28.30 4.78
CA VAL A 355 8.68 28.88 3.76
C VAL A 355 9.91 29.41 4.46
N VAL A 356 11.08 29.01 3.98
CA VAL A 356 12.37 29.42 4.50
C VAL A 356 13.36 29.64 3.37
N SER A 357 14.31 30.56 3.55
CA SER A 357 15.46 30.71 2.65
C SER A 357 16.69 30.07 3.29
N LEU A 358 17.27 29.09 2.60
CA LEU A 358 18.55 28.51 2.94
C LEU A 358 19.56 28.97 1.88
N GLY A 359 20.42 29.93 2.24
CA GLY A 359 21.21 30.69 1.27
C GLY A 359 20.26 31.37 0.24
N ASP A 360 20.53 31.17 -1.04
CA ASP A 360 19.70 31.71 -2.14
C ASP A 360 18.53 30.79 -2.54
N ILE A 361 18.31 29.69 -1.82
CA ILE A 361 17.30 28.69 -2.17
C ILE A 361 16.05 28.85 -1.29
N ASN A 362 14.92 29.14 -1.92
CA ASN A 362 13.63 29.12 -1.23
C ASN A 362 13.13 27.67 -1.06
N VAL A 363 12.90 27.28 0.17
CA VAL A 363 12.47 25.94 0.58
C VAL A 363 11.03 26.00 1.08
N TYR A 364 10.18 25.18 0.49
CA TYR A 364 8.77 25.05 0.87
C TYR A 364 8.52 23.69 1.50
N ILE A 365 7.91 23.67 2.69
CA ILE A 365 7.66 22.46 3.46
C ILE A 365 6.17 22.30 3.71
N SER A 366 5.64 21.11 3.46
CA SER A 366 4.24 20.78 3.72
C SER A 366 4.06 19.44 4.41
N SER A 367 3.16 19.41 5.38
CA SER A 367 2.74 18.17 6.09
C SER A 367 1.29 17.78 5.80
N ARG A 368 0.58 18.47 4.90
CA ARG A 368 -0.84 18.26 4.59
C ARG A 368 -1.02 17.56 3.24
N ARG A 369 -2.05 16.70 3.14
CA ARG A 369 -2.34 15.92 1.93
C ARG A 369 -3.10 16.70 0.86
N GLU A 370 -4.05 17.55 1.24
CA GLU A 370 -4.95 18.21 0.31
C GLU A 370 -4.21 19.29 -0.53
N ASN A 371 -4.33 19.15 -1.84
CA ASN A 371 -3.65 19.98 -2.86
C ASN A 371 -2.12 19.94 -2.86
N THR A 372 -1.49 19.36 -1.83
CA THR A 372 -0.02 19.32 -1.68
C THR A 372 0.65 18.47 -2.76
N LEU A 373 0.03 17.36 -3.20
CA LEU A 373 0.61 16.51 -4.24
C LEU A 373 0.71 17.19 -5.58
N LYS A 374 -0.28 17.99 -5.98
CA LYS A 374 -0.22 18.78 -7.22
C LYS A 374 0.89 19.80 -7.14
N TRP A 375 1.01 20.50 -6.00
CA TRP A 375 2.06 21.45 -5.75
C TRP A 375 3.44 20.76 -5.74
N PHE A 376 3.62 19.67 -4.99
CA PHE A 376 4.89 18.94 -4.90
C PHE A 376 5.37 18.45 -6.27
N ASN A 377 4.48 17.91 -7.08
CA ASN A 377 4.78 17.37 -8.41
C ASN A 377 4.92 18.47 -9.49
N LYS A 378 4.52 19.72 -9.22
CA LYS A 378 4.65 20.83 -10.17
C LYS A 378 6.12 21.20 -10.33
N LYS A 379 6.61 21.31 -11.57
CA LYS A 379 7.97 21.79 -11.86
C LYS A 379 8.12 23.24 -11.35
N GLY A 380 9.31 23.56 -10.88
CA GLY A 380 9.69 24.88 -10.38
C GLY A 380 11.09 24.81 -9.79
N PRO A 381 11.80 25.95 -9.69
CA PRO A 381 13.16 26.03 -9.19
C PRO A 381 13.25 25.85 -7.66
N GLU A 382 12.14 26.05 -6.95
CA GLU A 382 12.07 26.00 -5.50
C GLU A 382 12.36 24.58 -4.96
N ALA A 383 13.03 24.50 -3.83
CA ALA A 383 13.17 23.27 -3.08
C ALA A 383 11.85 22.91 -2.39
N LYS A 384 11.47 21.63 -2.42
CA LYS A 384 10.20 21.16 -1.82
C LYS A 384 10.44 19.97 -0.92
N ILE A 385 9.98 20.08 0.32
CA ILE A 385 10.00 19.02 1.31
C ILE A 385 8.57 18.59 1.62
N LEU A 386 8.29 17.32 1.46
CA LEU A 386 6.98 16.74 1.76
C LEU A 386 7.09 15.79 2.95
N LEU A 387 6.40 16.11 4.02
CA LEU A 387 6.30 15.27 5.22
C LEU A 387 5.07 14.38 5.10
N LEU A 388 5.24 13.08 5.21
CA LEU A 388 4.16 12.10 4.99
C LEU A 388 4.09 11.06 6.12
N THR A 389 2.87 10.66 6.44
CA THR A 389 2.64 9.44 7.24
C THR A 389 2.28 8.25 6.35
N SER A 390 2.26 7.05 6.95
CA SER A 390 1.81 5.82 6.27
C SER A 390 0.41 5.96 5.65
N LYS A 391 -0.49 6.68 6.33
CA LYS A 391 -1.86 6.92 5.84
C LYS A 391 -1.90 7.91 4.67
N ASP A 392 -1.08 8.96 4.72
CA ASP A 392 -1.01 9.98 3.67
C ASP A 392 -0.34 9.44 2.40
N GLY A 393 0.61 8.51 2.55
CA GLY A 393 1.37 7.90 1.47
C GLY A 393 0.58 6.93 0.58
N VAL A 394 -0.62 6.47 0.98
CA VAL A 394 -1.35 5.45 0.22
C VAL A 394 -1.91 6.02 -1.09
N GLY A 395 -1.63 5.34 -2.21
CA GLY A 395 -2.20 5.67 -3.54
C GLY A 395 -1.60 6.90 -4.23
N ILE A 396 -0.55 7.53 -3.68
CA ILE A 396 0.12 8.68 -4.29
C ILE A 396 1.26 8.25 -5.22
N SER A 397 1.61 9.13 -6.15
CA SER A 397 2.82 9.04 -6.97
C SER A 397 3.56 10.36 -6.87
N LEU A 398 4.82 10.30 -6.46
CA LEU A 398 5.69 11.44 -6.27
C LEU A 398 6.66 11.53 -7.45
N LYS A 399 6.98 12.77 -7.87
CA LYS A 399 7.84 13.02 -9.02
C LYS A 399 9.14 13.72 -8.61
N ASN A 400 10.23 13.31 -9.27
CA ASN A 400 11.56 13.92 -9.15
C ASN A 400 12.08 13.97 -7.70
N VAL A 401 11.79 12.95 -6.90
CA VAL A 401 12.30 12.82 -5.53
C VAL A 401 13.75 12.39 -5.60
N ARG A 402 14.65 13.17 -5.02
CA ARG A 402 16.10 12.87 -4.95
C ARG A 402 16.52 12.33 -3.59
N TRP A 403 15.79 12.69 -2.52
CA TRP A 403 16.10 12.26 -1.15
C TRP A 403 14.83 11.79 -0.45
N PHE A 404 14.95 10.64 0.21
CA PHE A 404 13.86 10.01 0.96
C PHE A 404 14.35 9.65 2.36
N HIS A 405 13.81 10.32 3.38
CA HIS A 405 14.17 10.11 4.77
C HIS A 405 13.12 9.24 5.46
N LEU A 406 13.52 8.07 5.96
CA LEU A 406 12.72 7.24 6.87
C LEU A 406 13.09 7.60 8.29
N MET A 407 12.19 8.31 8.99
CA MET A 407 12.44 8.88 10.32
C MET A 407 12.65 7.81 11.40
N GLU A 408 11.97 6.66 11.25
CA GLU A 408 12.12 5.51 12.14
C GLU A 408 11.99 4.19 11.37
N PRO A 409 12.54 3.07 11.89
CA PRO A 409 12.38 1.74 11.29
C PRO A 409 10.91 1.31 11.28
N GLN A 410 10.44 0.69 10.19
CA GLN A 410 9.12 0.08 10.11
C GLN A 410 9.13 -1.37 10.63
N TRP A 411 7.96 -1.95 10.86
CA TRP A 411 7.82 -3.33 11.36
C TRP A 411 8.26 -4.39 10.35
N SER A 412 8.33 -4.03 9.07
CA SER A 412 8.79 -4.90 8.00
C SER A 412 9.49 -4.10 6.90
N ASP A 413 10.47 -4.72 6.24
CA ASP A 413 11.14 -4.17 5.04
C ASP A 413 10.13 -3.86 3.91
N ALA A 414 9.06 -4.64 3.83
CA ALA A 414 8.01 -4.42 2.85
C ALA A 414 7.28 -3.08 3.02
N GLU A 415 7.09 -2.62 4.26
CA GLU A 415 6.50 -1.29 4.54
C GLU A 415 7.44 -0.18 4.11
N ASP A 416 8.75 -0.30 4.38
CA ASP A 416 9.77 0.63 3.89
C ASP A 416 9.77 0.68 2.36
N GLN A 417 9.80 -0.48 1.70
CA GLN A 417 9.78 -0.58 0.24
C GLN A 417 8.50 0.01 -0.38
N GLN A 418 7.36 -0.14 0.27
CA GLN A 418 6.11 0.49 -0.18
C GLN A 418 6.14 2.01 -0.04
N ALA A 419 6.72 2.54 1.03
CA ALA A 419 6.89 3.98 1.22
C ALA A 419 7.83 4.57 0.16
N ILE A 420 9.03 4.02 0.02
CA ILE A 420 10.03 4.43 -0.97
C ILE A 420 9.49 4.28 -2.40
N GLY A 421 8.77 3.21 -2.68
CA GLY A 421 8.17 2.91 -3.98
C GLY A 421 7.13 3.94 -4.46
N ARG A 422 6.74 4.90 -3.63
CA ARG A 422 5.94 6.06 -4.06
C ARG A 422 6.77 7.07 -4.86
N SER A 423 8.08 7.09 -4.62
CA SER A 423 9.06 7.97 -5.27
C SER A 423 9.76 7.31 -6.45
N THR A 424 9.66 5.98 -6.60
CA THR A 424 10.40 5.20 -7.59
C THR A 424 9.48 4.44 -8.54
N ARG A 425 8.60 5.16 -9.21
CA ARG A 425 7.70 4.58 -10.23
C ARG A 425 8.21 4.88 -11.63
N THR A 426 7.81 4.07 -12.59
CA THR A 426 8.03 4.35 -14.01
C THR A 426 7.56 5.78 -14.35
N ASN A 427 8.37 6.53 -15.06
CA ASN A 427 8.13 7.94 -15.41
C ASN A 427 7.96 8.87 -14.20
N SER A 428 8.51 8.52 -13.02
CA SER A 428 8.50 9.42 -11.87
C SER A 428 9.57 10.51 -11.97
N HIS A 429 10.60 10.32 -12.77
CA HIS A 429 11.70 11.27 -12.94
C HIS A 429 11.84 11.70 -14.39
N THR A 430 12.39 12.89 -14.58
CA THR A 430 12.66 13.47 -15.92
C THR A 430 14.14 13.47 -16.28
N GLU A 431 15.00 13.11 -15.33
CA GLU A 431 16.45 13.02 -15.50
C GLU A 431 16.84 11.71 -16.16
N VAL A 432 17.99 11.68 -16.84
CA VAL A 432 18.62 10.47 -17.32
C VAL A 432 19.30 9.80 -16.12
N GLU A 433 19.07 8.51 -15.91
CA GLU A 433 19.60 7.73 -14.78
C GLU A 433 19.34 8.35 -13.40
N PRO A 434 18.09 8.61 -13.03
CA PRO A 434 17.78 9.27 -11.77
C PRO A 434 18.14 8.38 -10.58
N ILE A 435 18.68 9.02 -9.51
CA ILE A 435 19.02 8.36 -8.26
C ILE A 435 18.14 8.93 -7.14
N VAL A 436 17.56 8.03 -6.32
CA VAL A 436 16.90 8.38 -5.06
C VAL A 436 17.79 7.93 -3.90
N ASN A 437 18.32 8.88 -3.14
CA ASN A 437 19.09 8.62 -1.93
C ASN A 437 18.12 8.37 -0.77
N VAL A 438 18.26 7.22 -0.11
CA VAL A 438 17.42 6.83 1.02
C VAL A 438 18.23 6.93 2.30
N TYR A 439 17.75 7.74 3.24
CA TYR A 439 18.31 7.88 4.58
C TYR A 439 17.41 7.17 5.60
N ARG A 440 18.03 6.34 6.44
CA ARG A 440 17.35 5.64 7.54
C ARG A 440 17.87 6.17 8.86
N TRP A 441 16.97 6.66 9.71
CA TRP A 441 17.32 7.29 10.97
C TRP A 441 16.94 6.40 12.15
N ILE A 442 17.91 6.16 13.04
CA ILE A 442 17.78 5.22 14.15
C ILE A 442 18.32 5.89 15.39
N SER A 443 17.46 6.15 16.37
CA SER A 443 17.92 6.61 17.67
C SER A 443 18.52 5.46 18.45
N ILE A 444 19.66 5.71 19.05
CA ILE A 444 20.38 4.78 19.92
C ILE A 444 20.64 5.42 21.29
N PHE A 445 20.79 4.60 22.31
CA PHE A 445 21.11 5.10 23.64
C PHE A 445 22.52 5.63 23.73
N PRO A 446 22.82 6.55 24.67
CA PRO A 446 24.16 6.97 24.96
C PRO A 446 25.09 5.78 25.21
N PRO A 447 26.39 5.89 24.91
CA PRO A 447 27.35 4.76 24.95
C PRO A 447 27.43 4.04 26.29
N GLU A 448 27.19 4.74 27.40
CA GLU A 448 27.19 4.24 28.77
C GLU A 448 26.02 3.29 29.07
N HIS A 449 24.98 3.29 28.24
CA HIS A 449 23.80 2.44 28.39
C HIS A 449 23.83 1.24 27.42
N ARG A 450 24.03 0.03 27.96
CA ARG A 450 24.18 -1.21 27.16
C ARG A 450 22.88 -1.74 26.53
N SER A 451 21.72 -1.25 26.92
CA SER A 451 20.44 -1.72 26.39
C SER A 451 20.11 -1.11 25.03
N LEU A 452 19.26 -1.78 24.24
CA LEU A 452 18.85 -1.32 22.92
C LEU A 452 17.63 -0.38 23.02
N SER A 453 17.62 0.67 22.21
CA SER A 453 16.44 1.53 22.00
C SER A 453 15.31 0.78 21.30
N SER A 454 14.11 1.34 21.32
CA SER A 454 12.96 0.76 20.57
C SER A 454 13.21 0.75 19.07
N ASP A 455 13.89 1.75 18.50
CA ASP A 455 14.28 1.75 17.09
C ASP A 455 15.23 0.60 16.76
N GLN A 456 16.25 0.37 17.59
CA GLN A 456 17.19 -0.75 17.43
C GLN A 456 16.48 -2.11 17.53
N LYS A 457 15.57 -2.28 18.50
CA LYS A 457 14.78 -3.50 18.68
C LYS A 457 13.91 -3.79 17.45
N VAL A 458 13.15 -2.79 16.95
CA VAL A 458 12.31 -2.93 15.77
C VAL A 458 13.15 -3.23 14.52
N ARG A 459 14.29 -2.54 14.34
CA ARG A 459 15.20 -2.81 13.23
C ARG A 459 15.75 -4.22 13.26
N ALA A 460 16.20 -4.71 14.43
CA ALA A 460 16.69 -6.07 14.57
C ALA A 460 15.60 -7.11 14.19
N GLN A 461 14.38 -6.91 14.66
CA GLN A 461 13.23 -7.74 14.29
C GLN A 461 12.92 -7.68 12.79
N MET A 462 12.94 -6.48 12.19
CA MET A 462 12.75 -6.30 10.76
C MET A 462 13.82 -7.04 9.96
N THR A 463 15.08 -6.90 10.33
CA THR A 463 16.22 -7.57 9.66
C THR A 463 16.09 -9.09 9.72
N GLU A 464 15.73 -9.64 10.88
CA GLU A 464 15.55 -11.08 11.04
C GLU A 464 14.33 -11.60 10.25
N LYS A 465 13.22 -10.87 10.24
CA LYS A 465 12.05 -11.17 9.38
C LYS A 465 12.45 -11.15 7.91
N LYS A 466 13.19 -10.11 7.47
CA LYS A 466 13.69 -9.99 6.10
C LYS A 466 14.54 -11.19 5.70
N ARG A 467 15.53 -11.55 6.51
CA ARG A 467 16.43 -12.68 6.24
C ARG A 467 15.68 -14.01 6.02
N ARG A 468 14.63 -14.25 6.83
CA ARG A 468 13.78 -15.45 6.67
C ARG A 468 12.90 -15.37 5.42
N THR A 469 12.35 -14.21 5.15
CA THR A 469 11.42 -13.99 4.05
C THR A 469 12.13 -13.96 2.70
N ASP A 470 13.34 -13.41 2.60
CA ASP A 470 14.13 -13.32 1.36
C ASP A 470 14.41 -14.70 0.74
N ARG A 471 14.67 -15.72 1.56
CA ARG A 471 14.84 -17.10 1.08
C ARG A 471 13.57 -17.65 0.40
N LEU A 472 12.41 -17.37 0.98
CA LEU A 472 11.10 -17.76 0.43
C LEU A 472 10.82 -16.98 -0.86
N LEU A 473 10.95 -15.66 -0.84
CA LEU A 473 10.72 -14.79 -1.99
C LEU A 473 11.65 -15.13 -3.16
N SER A 474 12.91 -15.45 -2.89
CA SER A 474 13.86 -15.91 -3.92
C SER A 474 13.42 -17.22 -4.59
N ARG A 475 12.86 -18.16 -3.84
CA ARG A 475 12.29 -19.39 -4.43
C ARG A 475 11.05 -19.09 -5.26
N MET A 476 10.16 -18.21 -4.76
CA MET A 476 8.94 -17.80 -5.46
C MET A 476 9.28 -17.07 -6.75
N SER A 477 10.23 -16.13 -6.73
CA SER A 477 10.63 -15.38 -7.91
C SER A 477 11.27 -16.26 -8.98
N LYS A 478 12.16 -17.19 -8.60
CA LYS A 478 12.78 -18.15 -9.55
C LYS A 478 11.74 -19.08 -10.19
N ALA A 479 10.76 -19.57 -9.41
CA ALA A 479 9.70 -20.42 -9.93
C ALA A 479 8.77 -19.60 -10.85
N GLY A 480 8.38 -18.40 -10.42
CA GLY A 480 7.51 -17.51 -11.17
C GLY A 480 8.12 -17.01 -12.47
N ALA A 481 9.42 -16.69 -12.49
CA ALA A 481 10.13 -16.28 -13.70
C ALA A 481 10.17 -17.41 -14.74
N ARG A 482 10.45 -18.65 -14.30
CA ARG A 482 10.43 -19.80 -15.21
C ARG A 482 9.05 -20.05 -15.80
N TYR A 483 8.02 -19.95 -14.97
CA TYR A 483 6.64 -20.13 -15.44
C TYR A 483 6.21 -19.02 -16.40
N LEU A 484 6.52 -17.77 -16.08
CA LEU A 484 6.23 -16.63 -16.98
C LEU A 484 6.93 -16.78 -18.32
N ARG A 485 8.21 -17.17 -18.34
CA ARG A 485 8.95 -17.44 -19.58
C ARG A 485 8.28 -18.52 -20.40
N HIS A 486 7.97 -19.66 -19.81
CA HIS A 486 7.25 -20.75 -20.48
C HIS A 486 5.91 -20.27 -21.07
N LEU A 487 5.13 -19.47 -20.32
CA LEU A 487 3.86 -18.94 -20.83
C LEU A 487 4.06 -18.05 -22.06
N LEU A 488 5.07 -17.16 -22.06
CA LEU A 488 5.33 -16.23 -23.16
C LEU A 488 5.95 -16.92 -24.39
N GLU A 489 6.69 -18.01 -24.20
CA GLU A 489 7.31 -18.78 -25.29
C GLU A 489 6.32 -19.74 -25.98
N TYR A 490 5.41 -20.34 -25.20
CA TYR A 490 4.60 -21.47 -25.71
C TYR A 490 3.10 -21.21 -25.72
N VAL A 491 2.64 -20.08 -25.20
CA VAL A 491 1.20 -19.77 -25.15
C VAL A 491 0.92 -18.59 -26.08
N THR A 492 0.20 -18.87 -27.16
CA THR A 492 -0.29 -17.83 -28.07
C THR A 492 -1.57 -17.21 -27.51
N ILE A 493 -1.60 -15.90 -27.39
CA ILE A 493 -2.78 -15.10 -27.12
C ILE A 493 -2.89 -14.00 -28.18
N ASP A 494 -4.12 -13.67 -28.61
CA ASP A 494 -4.35 -12.53 -29.49
C ASP A 494 -4.03 -11.23 -28.73
N ILE A 495 -2.90 -10.62 -29.08
CA ILE A 495 -2.50 -9.29 -28.59
C ILE A 495 -3.07 -8.30 -29.60
N PRO A 496 -4.00 -7.41 -29.23
CA PRO A 496 -4.55 -6.42 -30.16
C PRO A 496 -3.46 -5.49 -30.67
N SER A 497 -3.47 -5.26 -31.98
CA SER A 497 -2.52 -4.35 -32.66
C SER A 497 -2.63 -2.89 -32.19
N ASP A 498 -3.79 -2.51 -31.63
CA ASP A 498 -4.15 -1.12 -31.32
C ASP A 498 -4.00 -0.78 -29.81
N GLU A 499 -3.09 -1.43 -29.08
CA GLU A 499 -2.94 -1.13 -27.67
C GLU A 499 -2.16 0.18 -27.42
N PRO A 500 -2.73 1.09 -26.58
CA PRO A 500 -2.16 2.42 -26.34
C PRO A 500 -0.97 2.40 -25.38
N PHE A 501 -0.53 1.20 -24.97
CA PHE A 501 0.53 1.01 -23.97
C PHE A 501 1.81 0.40 -24.56
N ARG A 502 1.90 0.36 -25.91
CA ARG A 502 3.16 0.12 -26.63
C ARG A 502 4.13 1.29 -26.52
#